data_7a4c78dad21dc7c17880832bfaac1a0c
#
_entry.id   7a4c78dad21dc7c17880832bfaac1a0c
#
_cell.length_a   1.000
_cell.length_b   1.000
_cell.length_c   1.000
_cell.angle_alpha   90.00
_cell.angle_beta   90.00
_cell.angle_gamma   90.00
#
_symmetry.space_group_name_H-M   'P 1'
#
loop_
_entity.id
_entity.type
_entity.pdbx_description
1 polymer ?
#
loop_
_entity_poly.entity_id
_entity_poly.type
_entity_poly.pdbx_seq_one_letter_code
_entity_poly.pdbx_strand_id
1 'polypeptide(L)'
;MTIGKAIRDVMKKRGVTQIEMRDKLGYKAQSAVAKMLRSDMQVSNAIRMLDIVGYEIIIQPKSTRGKRTTGSYVITKEDEQEEEK
;
A
#
# COMPACT_ATOMS: atom_id res chain seq x y z
N MET A 1 8.19 -9.88 -6.23
CA MET A 1 7.29 -9.74 -5.07
C MET A 1 6.03 -9.02 -5.48
N THR A 2 4.90 -9.53 -5.09
CA THR A 2 3.64 -8.86 -5.42
C THR A 2 3.36 -7.78 -4.40
N ILE A 3 2.48 -6.86 -4.75
CA ILE A 3 2.18 -5.78 -3.83
C ILE A 3 1.47 -6.34 -2.61
N GLY A 4 0.66 -7.38 -2.77
CA GLY A 4 -0.01 -7.98 -1.63
C GLY A 4 0.96 -8.58 -0.64
N LYS A 5 2.01 -9.23 -1.14
CA LYS A 5 2.98 -9.82 -0.26
C LYS A 5 3.78 -8.75 0.45
N ALA A 6 4.10 -7.66 -0.24
CA ALA A 6 4.84 -6.56 0.39
C ALA A 6 4.02 -5.94 1.52
N ILE A 7 2.71 -5.77 1.30
CA ILE A 7 1.86 -5.20 2.32
C ILE A 7 1.74 -6.15 3.51
N ARG A 8 1.66 -7.46 3.25
CA ARG A 8 1.60 -8.41 4.35
C ARG A 8 2.87 -8.36 5.19
N ASP A 9 4.02 -8.22 4.54
CA ASP A 9 5.28 -8.14 5.27
C ASP A 9 5.30 -6.88 6.14
N VAL A 10 4.83 -5.75 5.61
CA VAL A 10 4.81 -4.52 6.37
C VAL A 10 3.84 -4.64 7.54
N MET A 11 2.67 -5.26 7.32
CA MET A 11 1.73 -5.45 8.40
C MET A 11 2.37 -6.24 9.52
N LYS A 12 3.12 -7.29 9.15
CA LYS A 12 3.74 -8.10 10.16
C LYS A 12 4.79 -7.30 10.93
N LYS A 13 5.56 -6.48 10.27
CA LYS A 13 6.55 -5.68 10.95
C LYS A 13 5.94 -4.65 11.87
N ARG A 14 4.75 -4.16 11.51
CA ARG A 14 4.09 -3.18 12.35
C ARG A 14 3.14 -3.81 13.36
N GLY A 15 2.99 -5.12 13.34
CA GLY A 15 2.10 -5.77 14.29
C GLY A 15 0.63 -5.56 13.99
N VAL A 16 0.27 -5.33 12.75
CA VAL A 16 -1.13 -5.09 12.38
C VAL A 16 -1.68 -6.38 11.81
N THR A 17 -2.79 -6.87 12.37
CA THR A 17 -3.40 -8.10 11.91
C THR A 17 -4.39 -7.80 10.80
N GLN A 18 -4.84 -8.85 10.11
CA GLN A 18 -5.83 -8.68 9.06
C GLN A 18 -7.15 -8.19 9.63
N ILE A 19 -7.47 -8.59 10.84
CA ILE A 19 -8.70 -8.14 11.48
C ILE A 19 -8.62 -6.65 11.75
N GLU A 20 -7.47 -6.16 12.22
CA GLU A 20 -7.31 -4.75 12.44
C GLU A 20 -7.39 -3.99 11.13
N MET A 21 -6.78 -4.53 10.09
CA MET A 21 -6.81 -3.89 8.79
C MET A 21 -8.25 -3.83 8.28
N ARG A 22 -9.02 -4.91 8.48
CA ARG A 22 -10.40 -4.94 8.08
C ARG A 22 -11.19 -3.83 8.76
N ASP A 23 -10.98 -3.70 10.07
CA ASP A 23 -11.71 -2.70 10.82
C ASP A 23 -11.36 -1.28 10.38
N LYS A 24 -10.10 -1.03 10.14
CA LYS A 24 -9.71 0.32 9.74
C LYS A 24 -10.12 0.65 8.31
N LEU A 25 -10.27 -0.34 7.47
CA LEU A 25 -10.74 -0.10 6.11
C LEU A 25 -12.27 -0.07 6.03
N GLY A 26 -12.95 -0.53 7.06
CA GLY A 26 -14.41 -0.52 7.06
C GLY A 26 -15.04 -1.70 6.38
N TYR A 27 -14.31 -2.79 6.18
CA TYR A 27 -14.89 -3.97 5.56
C TYR A 27 -15.59 -4.83 6.61
N LYS A 28 -16.59 -5.57 6.17
CA LYS A 28 -17.32 -6.41 7.09
C LYS A 28 -16.67 -7.74 7.35
N ALA A 29 -15.97 -8.27 6.38
CA ALA A 29 -15.39 -9.59 6.54
C ALA A 29 -13.89 -9.58 6.40
N GLN A 30 -13.21 -10.32 7.24
CA GLN A 30 -11.76 -10.43 7.15
C GLN A 30 -11.36 -11.07 5.85
N SER A 31 -12.20 -11.94 5.28
CA SER A 31 -11.86 -12.61 4.04
C SER A 31 -11.67 -11.63 2.90
N ALA A 32 -12.30 -10.46 2.97
CA ALA A 32 -12.11 -9.46 1.92
C ALA A 32 -10.67 -8.98 1.93
N VAL A 33 -10.09 -8.77 3.12
CA VAL A 33 -8.72 -8.33 3.22
C VAL A 33 -7.77 -9.43 2.76
N ALA A 34 -8.04 -10.66 3.20
CA ALA A 34 -7.17 -11.77 2.81
C ALA A 34 -7.17 -11.96 1.31
N LYS A 35 -8.32 -11.78 0.67
CA LYS A 35 -8.39 -11.93 -0.75
C LYS A 35 -7.62 -10.84 -1.46
N MET A 36 -7.70 -9.61 -1.00
CA MET A 36 -6.96 -8.52 -1.59
C MET A 36 -5.46 -8.76 -1.47
N LEU A 37 -5.01 -9.31 -0.37
CA LEU A 37 -3.59 -9.53 -0.17
C LEU A 37 -3.04 -10.69 -0.98
N ARG A 38 -3.91 -11.57 -1.46
CA ARG A 38 -3.45 -12.70 -2.24
C ARG A 38 -3.39 -12.44 -3.73
N SER A 39 -4.06 -11.42 -4.22
CA SER A 39 -4.08 -11.18 -5.64
C SER A 39 -3.63 -9.77 -5.91
N ASP A 40 -3.59 -9.39 -7.17
CA ASP A 40 -3.21 -8.04 -7.51
C ASP A 40 -4.33 -7.16 -7.05
N MET A 41 -4.01 -6.03 -6.49
CA MET A 41 -5.03 -5.12 -6.02
C MET A 41 -4.87 -3.80 -6.72
N GLN A 42 -5.91 -3.01 -6.70
CA GLN A 42 -5.86 -1.71 -7.31
C GLN A 42 -4.96 -0.81 -6.49
N VAL A 43 -4.33 0.13 -7.16
CA VAL A 43 -3.41 1.04 -6.49
C VAL A 43 -4.11 1.81 -5.38
N SER A 44 -5.35 2.23 -5.61
CA SER A 44 -6.06 2.98 -4.58
C SER A 44 -6.23 2.16 -3.31
N ASN A 45 -6.47 0.85 -3.44
CA ASN A 45 -6.61 0.01 -2.25
C ASN A 45 -5.26 -0.16 -1.57
N ALA A 46 -4.19 -0.30 -2.35
CA ALA A 46 -2.87 -0.46 -1.79
C ALA A 46 -2.47 0.79 -1.02
N ILE A 47 -2.79 1.97 -1.55
CA ILE A 47 -2.47 3.22 -0.88
C ILE A 47 -3.20 3.29 0.46
N ARG A 48 -4.48 2.90 0.48
CA ARG A 48 -5.23 2.96 1.73
C ARG A 48 -4.67 2.01 2.78
N MET A 49 -4.30 0.81 2.37
CA MET A 49 -3.73 -0.14 3.31
C MET A 49 -2.39 0.32 3.83
N LEU A 50 -1.54 0.83 2.94
CA LEU A 50 -0.22 1.27 3.36
C LEU A 50 -0.30 2.51 4.24
N ASP A 51 -1.27 3.37 3.97
CA ASP A 51 -1.43 4.55 4.79
C ASP A 51 -1.74 4.16 6.24
N ILE A 52 -2.52 3.10 6.43
CA ILE A 52 -2.86 2.64 7.78
C ILE A 52 -1.62 2.19 8.53
N VAL A 53 -0.66 1.59 7.85
CA VAL A 53 0.55 1.12 8.51
C VAL A 53 1.72 2.09 8.41
N GLY A 54 1.48 3.28 7.89
CA GLY A 54 2.53 4.31 7.86
C GLY A 54 3.55 4.16 6.77
N TYR A 55 3.18 3.52 5.67
CA TYR A 55 4.07 3.36 4.54
C TYR A 55 3.46 4.05 3.32
N GLU A 56 4.23 4.18 2.27
CA GLU A 56 3.76 4.84 1.07
C GLU A 56 4.30 4.15 -0.16
N ILE A 57 3.75 4.45 -1.32
CA ILE A 57 4.20 3.90 -2.57
C ILE A 57 5.08 4.94 -3.25
N ILE A 58 6.21 4.51 -3.75
CA ILE A 58 7.12 5.40 -4.43
C ILE A 58 7.40 4.87 -5.82
N ILE A 59 7.37 5.75 -6.81
CA ILE A 59 7.71 5.42 -8.17
C ILE A 59 9.06 6.04 -8.44
N GLN A 60 10.00 5.25 -8.90
CA GLN A 60 11.34 5.76 -9.16
C GLN A 60 11.96 5.03 -10.33
N PRO A 61 12.97 5.59 -10.94
CA PRO A 61 13.61 4.94 -12.08
C PRO A 61 14.23 3.61 -11.68
N LYS A 62 14.21 2.67 -12.60
CA LYS A 62 14.56 1.33 -12.27
C LYS A 62 16.01 1.13 -11.97
N SER A 63 16.92 1.48 -12.58
CA SER A 63 18.28 1.16 -12.32
C SER A 63 18.97 2.14 -11.44
N THR A 64 18.56 2.27 -10.24
CA THR A 64 19.20 3.21 -9.37
C THR A 64 20.39 2.68 -8.69
N ARG A 65 20.54 1.39 -8.59
CA ARG A 65 21.72 0.82 -7.92
C ARG A 65 21.92 1.40 -6.56
N GLY A 66 20.87 1.56 -5.83
CA GLY A 66 20.99 2.01 -4.47
C GLY A 66 21.11 3.50 -4.29
N LYS A 67 21.19 4.26 -5.38
CA LYS A 67 21.29 5.65 -5.21
C LYS A 67 19.95 6.31 -5.24
N ARG A 68 19.78 7.40 -4.53
CA ARG A 68 18.55 8.09 -4.58
C ARG A 68 18.46 8.76 -5.90
N THR A 69 17.33 8.84 -6.50
CA THR A 69 17.22 9.47 -7.76
C THR A 69 16.36 10.68 -7.63
N THR A 70 16.54 11.60 -8.55
CA THR A 70 15.78 12.80 -8.51
C THR A 70 14.47 12.63 -9.21
N GLY A 71 14.11 11.57 -9.70
CA GLY A 71 12.85 11.38 -10.38
C GLY A 71 11.83 10.60 -9.62
N SER A 72 11.92 10.55 -8.29
CA SER A 72 10.97 9.79 -7.51
C SER A 72 9.70 10.53 -7.25
N TYR A 73 8.59 9.79 -7.21
CA TYR A 73 7.29 10.37 -6.91
C TYR A 73 6.66 9.56 -5.78
N VAL A 74 6.09 10.24 -4.81
CA VAL A 74 5.40 9.58 -3.70
C VAL A 74 3.92 9.60 -4.00
N ILE A 75 3.28 8.44 -3.93
CA ILE A 75 1.87 8.31 -4.24
C ILE A 75 1.05 8.20 -2.97
N THR A 76 0.15 9.14 -2.75
CA THR A 76 -0.68 9.13 -1.55
C THR A 76 -2.10 9.42 -1.93
N LYS A 77 -2.99 9.34 -0.97
CA LYS A 77 -4.38 9.61 -1.22
C LYS A 77 -4.59 11.05 -1.61
N GLU A 78 -3.80 11.92 -1.07
CA GLU A 78 -3.97 13.30 -1.35
C GLU A 78 -3.59 13.66 -2.76
N ASP A 79 -2.59 12.98 -3.27
CA ASP A 79 -2.18 13.22 -4.62
C ASP A 79 -3.27 12.87 -5.60
N GLU A 80 -4.06 11.87 -5.28
CA GLU A 80 -5.13 11.53 -6.15
C GLU A 80 -6.09 12.65 -6.31
N GLN A 81 -6.35 13.35 -5.24
CA GLN A 81 -7.26 14.41 -5.33
C GLN A 81 -6.72 15.57 -6.08
N GLU A 82 -5.47 15.82 -5.97
CA GLU A 82 -4.90 16.91 -6.64
C GLU A 82 -4.92 16.79 -8.12
N GLU A 83 -4.93 15.60 -8.61
CA GLU A 83 -4.91 15.45 -10.01
C GLU A 83 -6.13 15.90 -10.68
N GLU A 84 -7.15 16.15 -9.98
CA GLU A 84 -8.27 16.58 -10.56
C GLU A 84 -8.18 17.87 -11.21
N LYS A 85 -7.20 18.58 -11.02
CA LYS A 85 -7.07 19.83 -11.60
C LYS A 85 -6.94 19.85 -13.00
#